data_99d9d07d43723cf15339cd319d5532fb
#
_entry.id   99d9d07d43723cf15339cd319d5532fb
#
_cell.length_a   1.000
_cell.length_b   1.000
_cell.length_c   1.000
_cell.angle_alpha   90.00
_cell.angle_beta   90.00
_cell.angle_gamma   90.00
#
_symmetry.space_group_name_H-M   'P 1'
#
loop_
_entity.id
_entity.type
_entity.pdbx_description
1 polymer ?
#
loop_
_entity_poly.entity_id
_entity_poly.type
_entity_poly.pdbx_seq_one_letter_code
_entity_poly.pdbx_strand_id
1 'polypeptide(L)'
;MMFQGSKNVGKGEHFSLLEAAGGRGGNDINGTTDWDRTNYFEQLPSNQLELALWLEADRMGTLLQAMDQTKLDNQREVVKNERRRSYDNQPYGTWISKLQGALFPDGHPYHHDVIGSMADLSAASLTDVENFFKTYYAPNNAVLVVAGDIDVPAAKALVRKHFAGIPRGPRVPPLANTSVPANIGREQRIVVVDSQAPAPAVYVGYRVPSRKDRRAPAVVLLGDIMGTGRSSRLYDALVRRQQVATSANGINFGLADGGDMLVFIATGKPGSNADSLEKALLAELAGASSFTQAELDRARAAERFQFVNGLQTTGGFGGRADRLAEGWTFFRDPGHVNKVLGEFDRVTLNDLNALARERLVPTNRAVLVFIPAKQAPSRTSSTRMP
;
A
#
# COMPACT_ATOMS: atom_id res chain seq x y z
N MET A 1 18.41 3.18 -1.88
CA MET A 1 19.71 3.03 -1.18
C MET A 1 20.14 1.57 -1.04
N MET A 2 19.26 0.65 -0.63
CA MET A 2 19.60 -0.78 -0.40
C MET A 2 20.27 -1.52 -1.57
N PHE A 3 20.12 -1.04 -2.80
CA PHE A 3 20.76 -1.60 -4.00
C PHE A 3 21.92 -0.78 -4.55
N GLN A 4 22.42 0.21 -3.79
CA GLN A 4 23.56 1.05 -4.20
C GLN A 4 24.94 0.47 -3.80
N GLY A 5 24.95 -0.78 -3.37
CA GLY A 5 26.11 -1.52 -2.92
C GLY A 5 26.33 -1.47 -1.42
N SER A 6 27.27 -2.25 -0.96
CA SER A 6 27.70 -2.45 0.42
C SER A 6 29.24 -2.49 0.47
N LYS A 7 29.83 -2.84 1.60
CA LYS A 7 31.30 -2.89 1.70
C LYS A 7 31.93 -3.85 0.69
N ASN A 8 31.32 -5.03 0.51
CA ASN A 8 31.91 -6.11 -0.29
C ASN A 8 31.21 -6.26 -1.66
N VAL A 9 30.15 -5.50 -1.95
CA VAL A 9 29.36 -5.57 -3.18
C VAL A 9 29.28 -4.16 -3.76
N GLY A 10 29.80 -3.97 -4.96
CA GLY A 10 29.82 -2.69 -5.66
C GLY A 10 28.44 -2.22 -6.11
N LYS A 11 28.38 -0.98 -6.57
CA LYS A 11 27.14 -0.40 -7.10
C LYS A 11 26.65 -1.21 -8.32
N GLY A 12 25.42 -1.70 -8.27
CA GLY A 12 24.79 -2.51 -9.32
C GLY A 12 25.17 -3.99 -9.30
N GLU A 13 26.19 -4.41 -8.56
CA GLU A 13 26.63 -5.80 -8.50
C GLU A 13 25.62 -6.72 -7.80
N HIS A 14 24.84 -6.20 -6.85
CA HIS A 14 23.83 -6.99 -6.16
C HIS A 14 22.87 -7.70 -7.14
N PHE A 15 22.30 -6.96 -8.07
CA PHE A 15 21.43 -7.55 -9.09
C PHE A 15 22.20 -8.48 -10.03
N SER A 16 23.39 -8.07 -10.50
CA SER A 16 24.20 -8.86 -11.44
C SER A 16 24.60 -10.22 -10.86
N LEU A 17 24.93 -10.28 -9.56
CA LEU A 17 25.26 -11.52 -8.87
C LEU A 17 24.05 -12.46 -8.74
N LEU A 18 22.90 -11.91 -8.40
CA LEU A 18 21.66 -12.68 -8.30
C LEU A 18 21.16 -13.14 -9.69
N GLU A 19 21.29 -12.33 -10.71
CA GLU A 19 20.94 -12.69 -12.10
C GLU A 19 21.87 -13.76 -12.64
N ALA A 20 23.16 -13.67 -12.37
CA ALA A 20 24.13 -14.72 -12.72
C ALA A 20 23.84 -16.05 -11.99
N ALA A 21 23.22 -15.99 -10.82
CA ALA A 21 22.76 -17.16 -10.06
C ALA A 21 21.38 -17.70 -10.51
N GLY A 22 20.75 -17.09 -11.52
CA GLY A 22 19.51 -17.55 -12.13
C GLY A 22 18.24 -16.76 -11.69
N GLY A 23 18.37 -15.71 -10.91
CA GLY A 23 17.26 -14.80 -10.59
C GLY A 23 16.93 -13.86 -11.76
N ARG A 24 15.70 -13.38 -11.84
CA ARG A 24 15.25 -12.41 -12.84
C ARG A 24 14.85 -11.11 -12.14
N GLY A 25 15.54 -10.02 -12.52
CA GLY A 25 15.21 -8.70 -11.99
C GLY A 25 13.74 -8.33 -12.20
N GLY A 26 13.13 -7.73 -11.20
CA GLY A 26 11.73 -7.34 -11.21
C GLY A 26 10.73 -8.44 -10.78
N ASN A 27 10.91 -9.66 -11.24
CA ASN A 27 10.03 -10.78 -10.92
C ASN A 27 10.52 -11.60 -9.73
N ASP A 28 11.78 -12.04 -9.78
CA ASP A 28 12.37 -12.92 -8.77
C ASP A 28 13.20 -12.14 -7.74
N ILE A 29 13.60 -10.90 -8.08
CA ILE A 29 14.42 -10.02 -7.25
C ILE A 29 13.75 -8.65 -7.23
N ASN A 30 13.26 -8.23 -6.07
CA ASN A 30 12.61 -6.92 -5.93
C ASN A 30 12.53 -6.48 -4.46
N GLY A 31 11.99 -5.29 -4.24
CA GLY A 31 11.59 -4.78 -2.94
C GLY A 31 10.30 -3.99 -3.06
N THR A 32 9.51 -3.98 -2.00
CA THR A 32 8.31 -3.14 -1.90
C THR A 32 8.30 -2.35 -0.60
N THR A 33 7.72 -1.18 -0.66
CA THR A 33 7.49 -0.34 0.51
C THR A 33 6.03 0.09 0.55
N ASP A 34 5.40 -0.10 1.69
CA ASP A 34 4.13 0.52 2.04
C ASP A 34 4.32 1.42 3.29
N TRP A 35 3.23 1.88 3.89
CA TRP A 35 3.29 2.77 5.07
C TRP A 35 3.87 2.10 6.31
N ASP A 36 3.78 0.77 6.41
CA ASP A 36 4.04 0.01 7.64
C ASP A 36 5.26 -0.90 7.55
N ARG A 37 5.69 -1.23 6.33
CA ARG A 37 6.81 -2.14 6.11
C ARG A 37 7.58 -1.86 4.81
N THR A 38 8.82 -2.35 4.77
CA THR A 38 9.57 -2.60 3.54
C THR A 38 9.95 -4.07 3.51
N ASN A 39 9.73 -4.76 2.40
CA ASN A 39 10.27 -6.09 2.18
C ASN A 39 11.25 -6.10 1.01
N TYR A 40 12.13 -7.07 1.04
CA TYR A 40 13.01 -7.45 -0.06
C TYR A 40 12.85 -8.95 -0.24
N PHE A 41 12.87 -9.41 -1.47
CA PHE A 41 12.79 -10.83 -1.76
C PHE A 41 13.65 -11.20 -2.96
N GLU A 42 14.14 -12.45 -2.93
CA GLU A 42 14.93 -13.07 -3.94
C GLU A 42 14.45 -14.50 -4.14
N GLN A 43 14.26 -14.90 -5.39
CA GLN A 43 13.97 -16.28 -5.79
C GLN A 43 15.12 -16.82 -6.62
N LEU A 44 15.79 -17.84 -6.10
CA LEU A 44 16.97 -18.46 -6.71
C LEU A 44 16.85 -19.98 -6.69
N PRO A 45 17.60 -20.71 -7.53
CA PRO A 45 17.79 -22.14 -7.36
C PRO A 45 18.31 -22.48 -5.97
N SER A 46 17.88 -23.62 -5.38
CA SER A 46 18.18 -23.98 -3.99
C SER A 46 19.68 -24.08 -3.68
N ASN A 47 20.51 -24.43 -4.67
CA ASN A 47 21.98 -24.47 -4.55
C ASN A 47 22.62 -23.08 -4.42
N GLN A 48 21.88 -21.99 -4.61
CA GLN A 48 22.33 -20.61 -4.47
C GLN A 48 21.89 -19.96 -3.14
N LEU A 49 21.34 -20.73 -2.21
CA LEU A 49 20.85 -20.21 -0.91
C LEU A 49 21.96 -19.46 -0.15
N GLU A 50 23.20 -19.95 -0.19
CA GLU A 50 24.29 -19.30 0.52
C GLU A 50 24.62 -17.93 -0.05
N LEU A 51 24.59 -17.78 -1.39
CA LEU A 51 24.80 -16.48 -2.05
C LEU A 51 23.74 -15.47 -1.63
N ALA A 52 22.45 -15.86 -1.66
CA ALA A 52 21.36 -14.98 -1.24
C ALA A 52 21.54 -14.54 0.23
N LEU A 53 21.76 -15.46 1.13
CA LEU A 53 21.97 -15.15 2.55
C LEU A 53 23.20 -14.27 2.79
N TRP A 54 24.27 -14.47 2.05
CA TRP A 54 25.47 -13.65 2.14
C TRP A 54 25.22 -12.22 1.67
N LEU A 55 24.55 -12.05 0.52
CA LEU A 55 24.22 -10.72 -0.02
C LEU A 55 23.31 -9.93 0.93
N GLU A 56 22.30 -10.59 1.48
CA GLU A 56 21.40 -9.96 2.46
C GLU A 56 22.11 -9.59 3.76
N ALA A 57 22.98 -10.45 4.26
CA ALA A 57 23.77 -10.18 5.45
C ALA A 57 24.79 -9.07 5.23
N ASP A 58 25.44 -9.04 4.06
CA ASP A 58 26.43 -8.02 3.72
C ASP A 58 25.77 -6.64 3.66
N ARG A 59 24.65 -6.49 2.92
CA ARG A 59 23.96 -5.20 2.89
C ARG A 59 23.36 -4.80 4.24
N MET A 60 22.84 -5.73 5.05
CA MET A 60 22.35 -5.41 6.40
C MET A 60 23.46 -4.94 7.33
N GLY A 61 24.62 -5.58 7.27
CA GLY A 61 25.73 -5.31 8.18
C GLY A 61 26.67 -4.20 7.74
N THR A 62 26.76 -3.91 6.43
CA THR A 62 27.84 -3.06 5.90
C THR A 62 27.41 -1.94 4.95
N LEU A 63 26.11 -1.82 4.63
CA LEU A 63 25.57 -0.78 3.74
C LEU A 63 26.09 0.62 4.09
N LEU A 64 26.05 0.98 5.37
CA LEU A 64 26.45 2.32 5.82
C LEU A 64 27.93 2.64 5.58
N GLN A 65 28.78 1.60 5.50
CA GLN A 65 30.21 1.79 5.20
C GLN A 65 30.47 2.16 3.73
N ALA A 66 29.51 1.83 2.87
CA ALA A 66 29.58 2.11 1.42
C ALA A 66 28.71 3.31 1.02
N MET A 67 28.02 3.93 1.94
CA MET A 67 27.14 5.08 1.68
C MET A 67 27.95 6.36 1.58
N ASP A 68 27.68 7.16 0.56
CA ASP A 68 28.31 8.44 0.32
C ASP A 68 27.31 9.45 -0.29
N GLN A 69 27.73 10.71 -0.35
CA GLN A 69 26.92 11.80 -0.89
C GLN A 69 26.55 11.58 -2.35
N THR A 70 27.46 11.06 -3.15
CA THR A 70 27.23 10.81 -4.59
C THR A 70 26.13 9.79 -4.81
N LYS A 71 26.12 8.71 -4.03
CA LYS A 71 25.07 7.68 -4.06
C LYS A 71 23.71 8.23 -3.60
N LEU A 72 23.72 9.07 -2.56
CA LEU A 72 22.50 9.75 -2.09
C LEU A 72 21.94 10.66 -3.15
N ASP A 73 22.77 11.52 -3.77
CA ASP A 73 22.32 12.47 -4.79
C ASP A 73 21.75 11.74 -6.02
N ASN A 74 22.41 10.68 -6.45
CA ASN A 74 21.90 9.83 -7.52
C ASN A 74 20.55 9.21 -7.17
N GLN A 75 20.44 8.61 -5.99
CA GLN A 75 19.19 7.96 -5.56
C GLN A 75 18.06 8.98 -5.36
N ARG A 76 18.36 10.16 -4.86
CA ARG A 76 17.40 11.27 -4.74
C ARG A 76 16.80 11.62 -6.10
N GLU A 77 17.61 11.77 -7.13
CA GLU A 77 17.11 12.06 -8.47
C GLU A 77 16.32 10.89 -9.08
N VAL A 78 16.72 9.65 -8.81
CA VAL A 78 15.91 8.46 -9.19
C VAL A 78 14.51 8.53 -8.57
N VAL A 79 14.41 8.74 -7.26
CA VAL A 79 13.12 8.81 -6.56
C VAL A 79 12.28 10.02 -7.00
N LYS A 80 12.90 11.19 -7.22
CA LYS A 80 12.21 12.35 -7.79
C LYS A 80 11.66 12.08 -9.19
N ASN A 81 12.42 11.39 -10.03
CA ASN A 81 11.96 11.00 -11.36
C ASN A 81 10.84 9.97 -11.30
N GLU A 82 10.91 9.03 -10.36
CA GLU A 82 9.84 8.08 -10.09
C GLU A 82 8.57 8.80 -9.66
N ARG A 83 8.66 9.77 -8.72
CA ARG A 83 7.52 10.59 -8.31
C ARG A 83 6.91 11.34 -9.50
N ARG A 84 7.73 12.03 -10.31
CA ARG A 84 7.23 12.72 -11.50
C ARG A 84 6.51 11.76 -12.44
N ARG A 85 7.11 10.59 -12.70
CA ARG A 85 6.57 9.60 -13.64
C ARG A 85 5.32 8.92 -13.13
N SER A 86 5.26 8.54 -11.85
CA SER A 86 4.21 7.69 -11.30
C SER A 86 3.06 8.45 -10.62
N TYR A 87 3.31 9.73 -10.28
CA TYR A 87 2.34 10.58 -9.58
C TYR A 87 2.10 11.90 -10.30
N ASP A 88 3.09 12.80 -10.38
CA ASP A 88 2.87 14.18 -10.81
C ASP A 88 2.48 14.28 -12.29
N ASN A 89 2.98 13.38 -13.15
CA ASN A 89 2.70 13.35 -14.59
C ASN A 89 1.68 12.25 -14.97
N GLN A 90 0.89 11.75 -14.04
CA GLN A 90 -0.18 10.79 -14.31
C GLN A 90 -1.57 11.44 -14.11
N PRO A 91 -2.54 11.13 -14.98
CA PRO A 91 -3.93 11.49 -14.70
C PRO A 91 -4.33 11.04 -13.30
N TYR A 92 -4.93 11.93 -12.53
CA TYR A 92 -5.38 11.67 -11.16
C TYR A 92 -4.27 11.38 -10.15
N GLY A 93 -2.99 11.43 -10.51
CA GLY A 93 -1.87 10.86 -9.74
C GLY A 93 -1.70 11.38 -8.31
N THR A 94 -2.28 12.51 -7.96
CA THR A 94 -2.21 13.09 -6.60
C THR A 94 -3.30 12.58 -5.63
N TRP A 95 -4.12 11.62 -6.03
CA TRP A 95 -5.31 11.21 -5.28
C TRP A 95 -5.00 10.62 -3.91
N ILE A 96 -3.94 9.78 -3.79
CA ILE A 96 -3.58 9.13 -2.53
C ILE A 96 -3.22 10.19 -1.48
N SER A 97 -2.26 11.06 -1.78
CA SER A 97 -1.79 12.09 -0.84
C SER A 97 -2.90 13.03 -0.40
N LYS A 98 -3.81 13.40 -1.33
CA LYS A 98 -4.95 14.27 -1.01
C LYS A 98 -5.98 13.60 -0.10
N LEU A 99 -6.30 12.32 -0.34
CA LEU A 99 -7.21 11.59 0.52
C LEU A 99 -6.59 11.29 1.89
N GLN A 100 -5.31 10.95 1.94
CA GLN A 100 -4.61 10.75 3.20
C GLN A 100 -4.59 12.02 4.05
N GLY A 101 -4.23 13.17 3.46
CA GLY A 101 -4.29 14.46 4.16
C GLY A 101 -5.69 14.86 4.62
N ALA A 102 -6.76 14.39 3.96
CA ALA A 102 -8.13 14.64 4.38
C ALA A 102 -8.63 13.66 5.45
N LEU A 103 -8.14 12.40 5.42
CA LEU A 103 -8.60 11.35 6.32
C LEU A 103 -7.78 11.27 7.61
N PHE A 104 -6.51 11.64 7.59
CA PHE A 104 -5.62 11.58 8.76
C PHE A 104 -5.15 12.99 9.14
N PRO A 105 -5.09 13.32 10.43
CA PRO A 105 -4.66 14.64 10.87
C PRO A 105 -3.17 14.88 10.63
N ASP A 106 -2.77 16.14 10.61
CA ASP A 106 -1.36 16.54 10.56
C ASP A 106 -0.56 15.86 11.65
N GLY A 107 0.63 15.38 11.30
CA GLY A 107 1.51 14.64 12.20
C GLY A 107 1.15 13.17 12.42
N HIS A 108 0.04 12.67 11.83
CA HIS A 108 -0.23 11.24 11.80
C HIS A 108 0.67 10.55 10.76
N PRO A 109 1.22 9.34 11.04
CA PRO A 109 2.08 8.63 10.09
C PRO A 109 1.46 8.41 8.70
N TYR A 110 0.14 8.28 8.61
CA TYR A 110 -0.57 8.09 7.33
C TYR A 110 -1.08 9.36 6.68
N HIS A 111 -0.71 10.54 7.18
CA HIS A 111 -1.11 11.81 6.56
C HIS A 111 -0.46 12.05 5.19
N HIS A 112 0.67 11.42 4.91
CA HIS A 112 1.45 11.57 3.68
C HIS A 112 1.62 10.26 2.92
N ASP A 113 1.95 10.36 1.63
CA ASP A 113 2.24 9.20 0.79
C ASP A 113 3.65 8.62 1.04
N VAL A 114 3.86 7.38 0.56
CA VAL A 114 5.12 6.64 0.75
C VAL A 114 6.27 7.24 -0.04
N ILE A 115 6.01 7.83 -1.22
CA ILE A 115 7.08 8.37 -2.08
C ILE A 115 7.69 9.67 -1.50
N GLY A 116 6.98 10.36 -0.62
CA GLY A 116 7.40 11.62 -0.01
C GLY A 116 7.23 12.83 -0.94
N SER A 117 7.38 14.04 -0.38
CA SER A 117 7.29 15.28 -1.15
C SER A 117 8.59 15.60 -1.89
N MET A 118 8.52 16.39 -2.98
CA MET A 118 9.71 16.90 -3.67
C MET A 118 10.60 17.75 -2.74
N ALA A 119 9.99 18.46 -1.79
CA ALA A 119 10.69 19.28 -0.81
C ALA A 119 11.49 18.40 0.15
N ASP A 120 10.84 17.39 0.75
CA ASP A 120 11.49 16.46 1.70
C ASP A 120 12.59 15.65 1.03
N LEU A 121 12.34 15.15 -0.20
CA LEU A 121 13.35 14.45 -0.99
C LEU A 121 14.57 15.33 -1.26
N SER A 122 14.37 16.64 -1.48
CA SER A 122 15.45 17.59 -1.71
C SER A 122 16.21 17.93 -0.42
N ALA A 123 15.51 18.00 0.69
CA ALA A 123 16.07 18.36 2.00
C ALA A 123 16.83 17.20 2.68
N ALA A 124 16.48 15.95 2.36
CA ALA A 124 17.07 14.77 2.99
C ALA A 124 18.60 14.77 2.88
N SER A 125 19.29 14.79 4.02
CA SER A 125 20.75 14.75 4.12
C SER A 125 21.27 13.32 4.22
N LEU A 126 22.59 13.16 4.00
CA LEU A 126 23.26 11.86 4.23
C LEU A 126 23.08 11.40 5.68
N THR A 127 23.19 12.32 6.62
CA THR A 127 23.01 12.05 8.06
C THR A 127 21.59 11.55 8.38
N ASP A 128 20.56 12.12 7.75
CA ASP A 128 19.18 11.65 7.94
C ASP A 128 19.01 10.20 7.46
N VAL A 129 19.56 9.90 6.28
CA VAL A 129 19.53 8.55 5.72
C VAL A 129 20.31 7.56 6.58
N GLU A 130 21.52 7.93 7.02
CA GLU A 130 22.31 7.09 7.93
C GLU A 130 21.57 6.80 9.24
N ASN A 131 21.00 7.83 9.87
CA ASN A 131 20.25 7.67 11.11
C ASN A 131 19.01 6.79 10.94
N PHE A 132 18.33 6.94 9.80
CA PHE A 132 17.20 6.08 9.45
C PHE A 132 17.62 4.61 9.35
N PHE A 133 18.68 4.32 8.61
CA PHE A 133 19.18 2.95 8.47
C PHE A 133 19.70 2.39 9.80
N LYS A 134 20.45 3.15 10.59
CA LYS A 134 20.91 2.75 11.93
C LYS A 134 19.74 2.38 12.85
N THR A 135 18.63 3.11 12.75
CA THR A 135 17.47 2.91 13.62
C THR A 135 16.60 1.75 13.18
N TYR A 136 16.31 1.65 11.88
CA TYR A 136 15.25 0.76 11.37
C TYR A 136 15.77 -0.46 10.64
N TYR A 137 16.98 -0.45 10.08
CA TYR A 137 17.54 -1.53 9.28
C TYR A 137 18.58 -2.33 10.07
N ALA A 138 18.13 -2.94 11.14
CA ALA A 138 18.96 -3.77 12.00
C ALA A 138 18.28 -5.10 12.31
N PRO A 139 19.03 -6.17 12.69
CA PRO A 139 18.48 -7.51 12.90
C PRO A 139 17.29 -7.58 13.88
N ASN A 140 17.27 -6.71 14.88
CA ASN A 140 16.17 -6.64 15.86
C ASN A 140 14.87 -6.02 15.32
N ASN A 141 14.88 -5.45 14.12
CA ASN A 141 13.71 -4.92 13.42
C ASN A 141 13.49 -5.59 12.05
N ALA A 142 14.10 -6.73 11.82
CA ALA A 142 13.97 -7.49 10.58
C ALA A 142 13.37 -8.88 10.83
N VAL A 143 12.71 -9.41 9.82
CA VAL A 143 12.24 -10.79 9.75
C VAL A 143 12.86 -11.42 8.53
N LEU A 144 13.60 -12.49 8.71
CA LEU A 144 14.13 -13.31 7.62
C LEU A 144 13.27 -14.56 7.46
N VAL A 145 12.76 -14.77 6.27
CA VAL A 145 12.04 -15.99 5.89
C VAL A 145 12.79 -16.68 4.77
N VAL A 146 13.14 -17.93 4.96
CA VAL A 146 13.71 -18.80 3.94
C VAL A 146 12.69 -19.90 3.64
N ALA A 147 12.25 -19.99 2.40
CA ALA A 147 11.22 -20.95 1.99
C ALA A 147 11.57 -21.57 0.62
N GLY A 148 11.35 -22.86 0.48
CA GLY A 148 11.61 -23.59 -0.77
C GLY A 148 12.13 -25.00 -0.51
N ASP A 149 12.86 -25.52 -1.48
CA ASP A 149 13.58 -26.80 -1.36
C ASP A 149 14.87 -26.59 -0.56
N ILE A 150 14.77 -26.72 0.76
CA ILE A 150 15.85 -26.46 1.72
C ILE A 150 15.95 -27.56 2.79
N ASP A 151 17.18 -27.89 3.19
CA ASP A 151 17.42 -28.57 4.46
C ASP A 151 17.44 -27.56 5.60
N VAL A 152 16.52 -27.67 6.55
CA VAL A 152 16.33 -26.69 7.63
C VAL A 152 17.56 -26.58 8.55
N PRO A 153 18.23 -27.66 9.00
CA PRO A 153 19.49 -27.58 9.73
C PRO A 153 20.58 -26.82 8.98
N ALA A 154 20.80 -27.16 7.70
CA ALA A 154 21.80 -26.48 6.86
C ALA A 154 21.47 -25.00 6.66
N ALA A 155 20.22 -24.65 6.34
CA ALA A 155 19.79 -23.27 6.21
C ALA A 155 20.01 -22.46 7.51
N LYS A 156 19.68 -23.03 8.68
CA LYS A 156 19.97 -22.41 9.97
C LYS A 156 21.47 -22.22 10.23
N ALA A 157 22.32 -23.14 9.79
CA ALA A 157 23.77 -23.01 9.90
C ALA A 157 24.28 -21.84 9.03
N LEU A 158 23.79 -21.71 7.79
CA LEU A 158 24.13 -20.61 6.89
C LEU A 158 23.65 -19.26 7.43
N VAL A 159 22.42 -19.19 7.95
CA VAL A 159 21.92 -17.96 8.61
C VAL A 159 22.82 -17.57 9.79
N ARG A 160 23.21 -18.51 10.65
CA ARG A 160 24.15 -18.21 11.74
C ARG A 160 25.51 -17.75 11.20
N LYS A 161 26.04 -18.42 10.16
CA LYS A 161 27.32 -18.09 9.54
C LYS A 161 27.35 -16.62 9.09
N HIS A 162 26.33 -16.15 8.42
CA HIS A 162 26.33 -14.84 7.78
C HIS A 162 25.75 -13.73 8.65
N PHE A 163 24.74 -13.99 9.47
CA PHE A 163 24.04 -12.94 10.23
C PHE A 163 24.48 -12.82 11.70
N ALA A 164 25.07 -13.86 12.32
CA ALA A 164 25.36 -13.81 13.76
C ALA A 164 26.37 -12.72 14.17
N GLY A 165 27.22 -12.28 13.22
CA GLY A 165 28.18 -11.19 13.45
C GLY A 165 27.60 -9.78 13.33
N ILE A 166 26.36 -9.63 12.86
CA ILE A 166 25.74 -8.33 12.69
C ILE A 166 25.21 -7.85 14.05
N PRO A 167 25.66 -6.67 14.53
CA PRO A 167 25.26 -6.19 15.85
C PRO A 167 23.77 -5.82 15.87
N ARG A 168 23.17 -5.98 17.03
CA ARG A 168 21.82 -5.48 17.29
C ARG A 168 21.80 -3.96 17.20
N GLY A 169 20.80 -3.42 16.49
CA GLY A 169 20.54 -1.99 16.44
C GLY A 169 19.88 -1.44 17.72
N PRO A 170 19.66 -0.12 17.79
CA PRO A 170 18.94 0.51 18.87
C PRO A 170 17.50 0.00 18.95
N ARG A 171 16.83 0.29 20.07
CA ARG A 171 15.40 0.05 20.18
C ARG A 171 14.67 0.99 19.20
N VAL A 172 13.84 0.41 18.34
CA VAL A 172 12.99 1.20 17.44
C VAL A 172 12.04 2.06 18.28
N PRO A 173 11.97 3.37 18.05
CA PRO A 173 11.04 4.24 18.76
C PRO A 173 9.59 3.81 18.52
N PRO A 174 8.71 3.90 19.52
CA PRO A 174 7.29 3.68 19.29
C PRO A 174 6.74 4.75 18.33
N LEU A 175 5.80 4.37 17.48
CA LEU A 175 5.10 5.33 16.65
C LEU A 175 4.30 6.30 17.51
N ALA A 176 4.51 7.58 17.29
CA ALA A 176 3.74 8.64 17.92
C ALA A 176 2.49 8.96 17.08
N ASN A 177 1.48 9.56 17.73
CA ASN A 177 0.30 10.14 17.06
C ASN A 177 -0.51 9.16 16.17
N THR A 178 -0.50 7.87 16.48
CA THR A 178 -1.27 6.88 15.71
C THR A 178 -2.76 6.83 16.08
N SER A 179 -3.15 7.41 17.22
CA SER A 179 -4.55 7.40 17.66
C SER A 179 -5.38 8.41 16.89
N VAL A 180 -6.46 7.95 16.28
CA VAL A 180 -7.42 8.80 15.58
C VAL A 180 -8.85 8.48 16.00
N PRO A 181 -9.77 9.46 16.02
CA PRO A 181 -11.20 9.19 16.20
C PRO A 181 -11.71 8.22 15.12
N ALA A 182 -12.77 7.50 15.45
CA ALA A 182 -13.39 6.56 14.53
C ALA A 182 -13.87 7.22 13.22
N ASN A 183 -14.32 8.46 13.29
CA ASN A 183 -14.78 9.28 12.17
C ASN A 183 -13.98 10.57 12.08
N ILE A 184 -13.89 11.15 10.88
CA ILE A 184 -13.17 12.42 10.66
C ILE A 184 -13.96 13.67 11.12
N GLY A 185 -15.20 13.49 11.58
CA GLY A 185 -16.05 14.52 12.19
C GLY A 185 -16.91 15.29 11.19
N ARG A 186 -16.45 15.52 9.97
CA ARG A 186 -17.18 16.21 8.90
C ARG A 186 -16.74 15.71 7.53
N GLU A 187 -17.59 15.87 6.53
CA GLU A 187 -17.21 15.66 5.14
C GLU A 187 -16.09 16.61 4.72
N GLN A 188 -15.07 16.07 4.07
CA GLN A 188 -14.04 16.84 3.39
C GLN A 188 -14.28 16.72 1.88
N ARG A 189 -14.46 17.84 1.18
CA ARG A 189 -14.62 17.84 -0.28
C ARG A 189 -13.51 18.65 -0.94
N ILE A 190 -12.78 17.99 -1.84
CA ILE A 190 -11.64 18.55 -2.57
C ILE A 190 -11.91 18.44 -4.06
N VAL A 191 -11.76 19.54 -4.78
CA VAL A 191 -11.86 19.57 -6.24
C VAL A 191 -10.50 19.86 -6.83
N VAL A 192 -10.10 19.05 -7.80
CA VAL A 192 -8.83 19.19 -8.52
C VAL A 192 -9.12 19.36 -10.02
N VAL A 193 -8.64 20.45 -10.59
CA VAL A 193 -8.59 20.61 -12.04
C VAL A 193 -7.31 19.93 -12.53
N ASP A 194 -7.47 18.87 -13.30
CA ASP A 194 -6.36 18.05 -13.79
C ASP A 194 -6.24 18.20 -15.31
N SER A 195 -5.10 18.73 -15.75
CA SER A 195 -4.84 18.96 -17.17
C SER A 195 -4.58 17.67 -17.96
N GLN A 196 -4.27 16.58 -17.26
CA GLN A 196 -3.96 15.28 -17.85
C GLN A 196 -5.17 14.33 -17.82
N ALA A 197 -6.18 14.63 -17.00
CA ALA A 197 -7.36 13.78 -16.87
C ALA A 197 -8.17 13.74 -18.18
N PRO A 198 -8.41 12.55 -18.77
CA PRO A 198 -9.23 12.41 -19.96
C PRO A 198 -10.74 12.49 -19.67
N ALA A 199 -11.14 12.26 -18.43
CA ALA A 199 -12.52 12.20 -17.98
C ALA A 199 -12.62 12.64 -16.51
N PRO A 200 -13.80 13.04 -16.01
CA PRO A 200 -13.96 13.26 -14.58
C PRO A 200 -13.83 11.93 -13.80
N ALA A 201 -13.24 12.02 -12.60
CA ALA A 201 -13.17 10.91 -11.69
C ALA A 201 -13.47 11.35 -10.25
N VAL A 202 -14.14 10.50 -9.51
CA VAL A 202 -14.51 10.74 -8.11
C VAL A 202 -13.96 9.65 -7.24
N TYR A 203 -13.24 10.04 -6.20
CA TYR A 203 -12.66 9.17 -5.19
C TYR A 203 -13.32 9.50 -3.86
N VAL A 204 -13.87 8.50 -3.21
CA VAL A 204 -14.50 8.64 -1.89
C VAL A 204 -13.79 7.76 -0.90
N GLY A 205 -13.04 8.38 0.00
CA GLY A 205 -12.30 7.68 1.05
C GLY A 205 -13.03 7.74 2.40
N TYR A 206 -12.99 6.63 3.11
CA TYR A 206 -13.51 6.49 4.47
C TYR A 206 -12.43 6.01 5.41
N ARG A 207 -12.39 6.53 6.64
CA ARG A 207 -11.57 5.95 7.70
C ARG A 207 -12.28 4.72 8.25
N VAL A 208 -11.56 3.58 8.28
CA VAL A 208 -12.09 2.29 8.70
C VAL A 208 -11.17 1.65 9.76
N PRO A 209 -11.60 0.58 10.43
CA PRO A 209 -10.73 -0.19 11.34
C PRO A 209 -9.44 -0.63 10.67
N SER A 210 -8.32 -0.53 11.40
CA SER A 210 -7.00 -0.93 10.90
C SER A 210 -6.88 -2.44 10.71
N ARG A 211 -5.85 -2.88 9.98
CA ARG A 211 -5.51 -4.30 9.76
C ARG A 211 -5.45 -5.13 11.05
N LYS A 212 -5.01 -4.53 12.16
CA LYS A 212 -4.91 -5.20 13.46
C LYS A 212 -6.22 -5.25 14.25
N ASP A 213 -7.26 -4.55 13.82
CA ASP A 213 -8.59 -4.60 14.44
C ASP A 213 -9.29 -5.92 14.07
N ARG A 214 -9.99 -6.52 15.03
CA ARG A 214 -10.78 -7.74 14.80
C ARG A 214 -11.83 -7.61 13.69
N ARG A 215 -12.21 -6.39 13.32
CA ARG A 215 -13.17 -6.08 12.24
C ARG A 215 -12.50 -5.94 10.86
N ALA A 216 -11.18 -6.03 10.76
CA ALA A 216 -10.47 -5.92 9.48
C ALA A 216 -10.99 -6.88 8.40
N PRO A 217 -11.30 -8.15 8.69
CA PRO A 217 -11.90 -9.04 7.69
C PRO A 217 -13.25 -8.53 7.17
N ALA A 218 -14.06 -7.89 8.01
CA ALA A 218 -15.31 -7.27 7.55
C ALA A 218 -15.07 -6.03 6.68
N VAL A 219 -14.00 -5.26 6.92
CA VAL A 219 -13.60 -4.14 6.04
C VAL A 219 -13.25 -4.64 4.65
N VAL A 220 -12.45 -5.70 4.55
CA VAL A 220 -12.07 -6.32 3.27
C VAL A 220 -13.31 -6.78 2.51
N LEU A 221 -14.16 -7.59 3.14
CA LEU A 221 -15.38 -8.12 2.50
C LEU A 221 -16.37 -7.00 2.13
N LEU A 222 -16.47 -5.93 2.90
CA LEU A 222 -17.25 -4.75 2.55
C LEU A 222 -16.71 -4.07 1.28
N GLY A 223 -15.41 -3.88 1.20
CA GLY A 223 -14.71 -3.35 0.04
C GLY A 223 -14.98 -4.19 -1.22
N ASP A 224 -14.91 -5.51 -1.08
CA ASP A 224 -15.15 -6.45 -2.18
C ASP A 224 -16.59 -6.43 -2.68
N ILE A 225 -17.56 -6.50 -1.79
CA ILE A 225 -18.98 -6.46 -2.17
C ILE A 225 -19.28 -5.14 -2.90
N MET A 226 -18.76 -4.04 -2.38
CA MET A 226 -19.04 -2.72 -2.95
C MET A 226 -18.27 -2.44 -4.23
N GLY A 227 -16.96 -2.81 -4.31
CA GLY A 227 -16.09 -2.27 -5.35
C GLY A 227 -15.20 -3.27 -6.09
N THR A 228 -15.15 -4.57 -5.74
CA THR A 228 -14.22 -5.49 -6.40
C THR A 228 -14.89 -6.28 -7.52
N GLY A 229 -14.40 -6.05 -8.75
CA GLY A 229 -14.84 -6.80 -9.92
C GLY A 229 -16.21 -6.42 -10.49
N ARG A 230 -16.60 -7.10 -11.57
CA ARG A 230 -17.82 -6.75 -12.34
C ARG A 230 -19.13 -7.13 -11.65
N SER A 231 -19.09 -7.91 -10.59
CA SER A 231 -20.24 -8.30 -9.77
C SER A 231 -20.41 -7.44 -8.54
N SER A 232 -19.55 -6.43 -8.33
CA SER A 232 -19.67 -5.47 -7.23
C SER A 232 -20.86 -4.53 -7.41
N ARG A 233 -21.39 -4.03 -6.31
CA ARG A 233 -22.56 -3.13 -6.33
C ARG A 233 -22.30 -1.86 -7.14
N LEU A 234 -21.14 -1.24 -6.96
CA LEU A 234 -20.79 0.00 -7.67
C LEU A 234 -20.63 -0.23 -9.16
N TYR A 235 -19.99 -1.33 -9.58
CA TYR A 235 -19.86 -1.63 -11.00
C TYR A 235 -21.24 -1.90 -11.63
N ASP A 236 -22.07 -2.70 -10.99
CA ASP A 236 -23.42 -2.99 -11.50
C ASP A 236 -24.27 -1.72 -11.59
N ALA A 237 -24.26 -0.90 -10.54
CA ALA A 237 -25.05 0.33 -10.49
C ALA A 237 -24.57 1.39 -11.47
N LEU A 238 -23.28 1.77 -11.39
CA LEU A 238 -22.77 2.95 -12.09
C LEU A 238 -22.36 2.65 -13.55
N VAL A 239 -21.85 1.44 -13.80
CA VAL A 239 -21.37 1.07 -15.14
C VAL A 239 -22.43 0.37 -15.97
N ARG A 240 -23.16 -0.61 -15.39
CA ARG A 240 -24.12 -1.42 -16.15
C ARG A 240 -25.50 -0.76 -16.24
N ARG A 241 -26.10 -0.41 -15.07
CA ARG A 241 -27.49 0.09 -15.03
C ARG A 241 -27.58 1.57 -15.38
N GLN A 242 -26.86 2.44 -14.67
CA GLN A 242 -26.94 3.90 -14.85
C GLN A 242 -26.06 4.40 -16.02
N GLN A 243 -25.02 3.67 -16.38
CA GLN A 243 -24.07 4.00 -17.46
C GLN A 243 -23.41 5.39 -17.33
N VAL A 244 -23.28 5.88 -16.09
CA VAL A 244 -22.63 7.17 -15.78
C VAL A 244 -21.13 7.04 -15.60
N ALA A 245 -20.61 5.83 -15.40
CA ALA A 245 -19.18 5.54 -15.23
C ALA A 245 -18.67 4.54 -16.30
N THR A 246 -17.39 4.62 -16.60
CA THR A 246 -16.66 3.61 -17.39
C THR A 246 -16.03 2.55 -16.51
N SER A 247 -15.70 2.92 -15.24
CA SER A 247 -15.20 2.00 -14.22
C SER A 247 -15.70 2.42 -12.83
N ALA A 248 -15.84 1.43 -11.95
CA ALA A 248 -16.10 1.63 -10.54
C ALA A 248 -15.36 0.55 -9.75
N ASN A 249 -14.55 0.97 -8.77
CA ASN A 249 -13.65 0.09 -8.02
C ASN A 249 -13.64 0.44 -6.52
N GLY A 250 -13.24 -0.53 -5.68
CA GLY A 250 -12.94 -0.35 -4.27
C GLY A 250 -11.49 -0.75 -3.97
N ILE A 251 -10.84 -0.05 -3.06
CA ILE A 251 -9.47 -0.32 -2.61
C ILE A 251 -9.44 -0.25 -1.09
N ASN A 252 -9.04 -1.34 -0.44
CA ASN A 252 -8.67 -1.35 0.96
C ASN A 252 -7.14 -1.30 1.08
N PHE A 253 -6.61 -0.36 1.88
CA PHE A 253 -5.17 -0.15 2.01
C PHE A 253 -4.52 -1.13 2.98
N GLY A 254 -5.25 -1.60 3.99
CA GLY A 254 -4.73 -2.51 5.00
C GLY A 254 -3.69 -1.87 5.91
N LEU A 255 -3.85 -0.59 6.27
CA LEU A 255 -2.96 0.12 7.18
C LEU A 255 -3.04 -0.46 8.59
N ALA A 256 -1.88 -0.57 9.27
CA ALA A 256 -1.77 -1.39 10.47
C ALA A 256 -2.13 -0.66 11.76
N ASP A 257 -1.86 0.63 11.88
CA ASP A 257 -1.96 1.35 13.16
C ASP A 257 -2.90 2.56 13.12
N GLY A 258 -3.74 2.70 14.16
CA GLY A 258 -4.65 3.83 14.37
C GLY A 258 -5.93 3.81 13.54
N GLY A 259 -5.85 3.49 12.28
CA GLY A 259 -6.97 3.39 11.35
C GLY A 259 -6.50 2.97 9.97
N ASP A 260 -7.45 2.58 9.13
CA ASP A 260 -7.20 2.23 7.74
C ASP A 260 -8.05 3.09 6.81
N MET A 261 -7.83 2.97 5.53
CA MET A 261 -8.49 3.72 4.48
C MET A 261 -9.17 2.78 3.48
N LEU A 262 -10.49 2.90 3.35
CA LEU A 262 -11.29 2.23 2.32
C LEU A 262 -11.72 3.28 1.30
N VAL A 263 -11.34 3.12 0.04
CA VAL A 263 -11.57 4.09 -1.03
C VAL A 263 -12.42 3.49 -2.12
N PHE A 264 -13.47 4.20 -2.54
CA PHE A 264 -14.27 3.87 -3.71
C PHE A 264 -14.03 4.89 -4.81
N ILE A 265 -13.87 4.41 -6.04
CA ILE A 265 -13.46 5.22 -7.19
C ILE A 265 -14.47 4.99 -8.31
N ALA A 266 -14.97 6.07 -8.90
CA ALA A 266 -15.72 6.02 -10.15
C ALA A 266 -15.06 6.93 -11.18
N THR A 267 -14.86 6.43 -12.40
CA THR A 267 -14.37 7.22 -13.53
C THR A 267 -15.49 7.37 -14.54
N GLY A 268 -15.78 8.61 -14.91
CA GLY A 268 -16.83 8.96 -15.86
C GLY A 268 -16.43 8.72 -17.30
N LYS A 269 -17.33 9.03 -18.23
CA LYS A 269 -17.03 9.08 -19.66
C LYS A 269 -16.35 10.42 -19.99
N PRO A 270 -15.53 10.48 -21.04
CA PRO A 270 -15.05 11.76 -21.56
C PRO A 270 -16.24 12.70 -21.85
N GLY A 271 -16.19 13.92 -21.36
CA GLY A 271 -17.26 14.89 -21.53
C GLY A 271 -18.44 14.78 -20.54
N SER A 272 -18.46 13.75 -19.67
CA SER A 272 -19.52 13.62 -18.66
C SER A 272 -19.37 14.65 -17.54
N ASN A 273 -20.49 14.92 -16.84
CA ASN A 273 -20.54 15.88 -15.74
C ASN A 273 -20.02 15.23 -14.46
N ALA A 274 -19.04 15.89 -13.81
CA ALA A 274 -18.43 15.40 -12.57
C ALA A 274 -19.41 15.36 -11.39
N ASP A 275 -20.31 16.38 -11.27
CA ASP A 275 -21.27 16.44 -10.16
C ASP A 275 -22.31 15.33 -10.27
N SER A 276 -22.71 14.96 -11.50
CA SER A 276 -23.63 13.83 -11.72
C SER A 276 -22.97 12.50 -11.33
N LEU A 277 -21.69 12.32 -11.65
CA LEU A 277 -20.91 11.13 -11.25
C LEU A 277 -20.75 11.06 -9.74
N GLU A 278 -20.40 12.18 -9.10
CA GLU A 278 -20.29 12.29 -7.64
C GLU A 278 -21.60 11.93 -6.96
N LYS A 279 -22.70 12.54 -7.39
CA LYS A 279 -24.04 12.27 -6.84
C LYS A 279 -24.43 10.80 -6.97
N ALA A 280 -24.18 10.19 -8.11
CA ALA A 280 -24.48 8.77 -8.33
C ALA A 280 -23.65 7.86 -7.41
N LEU A 281 -22.34 8.08 -7.32
CA LEU A 281 -21.44 7.30 -6.45
C LEU A 281 -21.85 7.45 -4.97
N LEU A 282 -22.10 8.67 -4.51
CA LEU A 282 -22.49 8.93 -3.13
C LEU A 282 -23.85 8.33 -2.77
N ALA A 283 -24.80 8.29 -3.70
CA ALA A 283 -26.10 7.64 -3.51
C ALA A 283 -25.97 6.12 -3.30
N GLU A 284 -25.15 5.46 -4.10
CA GLU A 284 -24.90 4.01 -3.95
C GLU A 284 -24.16 3.70 -2.63
N LEU A 285 -23.20 4.54 -2.23
CA LEU A 285 -22.49 4.37 -0.95
C LEU A 285 -23.41 4.61 0.26
N ALA A 286 -24.33 5.58 0.18
CA ALA A 286 -25.31 5.82 1.24
C ALA A 286 -26.32 4.67 1.37
N GLY A 287 -26.62 3.96 0.27
CA GLY A 287 -27.48 2.78 0.25
C GLY A 287 -26.83 1.47 0.72
N ALA A 288 -25.56 1.50 1.10
CA ALA A 288 -24.73 0.32 1.41
C ALA A 288 -25.04 -0.29 2.81
N SER A 289 -26.28 -0.41 3.22
CA SER A 289 -26.65 -0.89 4.59
C SER A 289 -27.48 -2.17 4.62
N SER A 290 -27.66 -2.84 3.49
CA SER A 290 -28.46 -4.07 3.40
C SER A 290 -27.81 -5.08 2.46
N PHE A 291 -26.77 -5.78 2.97
CA PHE A 291 -26.10 -6.84 2.25
C PHE A 291 -26.89 -8.14 2.34
N THR A 292 -26.78 -8.96 1.29
CA THR A 292 -27.40 -10.29 1.23
C THR A 292 -26.38 -11.39 1.55
N GLN A 293 -26.88 -12.55 1.96
CA GLN A 293 -26.03 -13.70 2.21
C GLN A 293 -25.25 -14.11 0.94
N ALA A 294 -25.90 -14.04 -0.21
CA ALA A 294 -25.25 -14.36 -1.48
C ALA A 294 -24.07 -13.42 -1.81
N GLU A 295 -24.16 -12.14 -1.46
CA GLU A 295 -23.04 -11.20 -1.64
C GLU A 295 -21.88 -11.53 -0.71
N LEU A 296 -22.17 -11.81 0.57
CA LEU A 296 -21.18 -12.20 1.55
C LEU A 296 -20.47 -13.49 1.15
N ASP A 297 -21.22 -14.52 0.73
CA ASP A 297 -20.66 -15.81 0.35
C ASP A 297 -19.79 -15.69 -0.93
N ARG A 298 -20.20 -14.84 -1.87
CA ARG A 298 -19.40 -14.54 -3.07
C ARG A 298 -18.08 -13.83 -2.70
N ALA A 299 -18.11 -12.83 -1.82
CA ALA A 299 -16.92 -12.12 -1.39
C ALA A 299 -15.95 -13.06 -0.64
N ARG A 300 -16.46 -13.89 0.26
CA ARG A 300 -15.64 -14.92 0.93
C ARG A 300 -15.03 -15.92 -0.04
N ALA A 301 -15.77 -16.35 -1.04
CA ALA A 301 -15.26 -17.27 -2.06
C ALA A 301 -14.14 -16.62 -2.89
N ALA A 302 -14.28 -15.33 -3.22
CA ALA A 302 -13.26 -14.58 -3.92
C ALA A 302 -11.99 -14.43 -3.07
N GLU A 303 -12.11 -14.04 -1.81
CA GLU A 303 -10.97 -13.93 -0.88
C GLU A 303 -10.29 -15.29 -0.64
N ARG A 304 -11.06 -16.35 -0.47
CA ARG A 304 -10.53 -17.72 -0.37
C ARG A 304 -9.73 -18.11 -1.60
N PHE A 305 -10.26 -17.81 -2.78
CA PHE A 305 -9.57 -18.07 -4.04
C PHE A 305 -8.26 -17.29 -4.15
N GLN A 306 -8.28 -15.99 -3.88
CA GLN A 306 -7.10 -15.13 -3.93
C GLN A 306 -6.03 -15.60 -2.94
N PHE A 307 -6.43 -15.91 -1.71
CA PHE A 307 -5.54 -16.38 -0.68
C PHE A 307 -4.88 -17.73 -1.05
N VAL A 308 -5.67 -18.73 -1.44
CA VAL A 308 -5.15 -20.06 -1.83
C VAL A 308 -4.27 -19.96 -3.07
N ASN A 309 -4.67 -19.14 -4.06
CA ASN A 309 -3.87 -18.91 -5.26
C ASN A 309 -2.51 -18.27 -4.93
N GLY A 310 -2.48 -17.30 -4.02
CA GLY A 310 -1.22 -16.69 -3.54
C GLY A 310 -0.29 -17.71 -2.89
N LEU A 311 -0.82 -18.68 -2.15
CA LEU A 311 -0.02 -19.71 -1.48
C LEU A 311 0.60 -20.74 -2.46
N GLN A 312 0.21 -20.76 -3.73
CA GLN A 312 0.84 -21.63 -4.73
C GLN A 312 2.27 -21.18 -5.06
N THR A 313 2.56 -19.89 -4.91
CA THR A 313 3.91 -19.35 -5.09
C THR A 313 4.70 -19.42 -3.78
N THR A 314 6.00 -19.75 -3.88
CA THR A 314 6.89 -19.81 -2.70
C THR A 314 7.35 -18.43 -2.28
N GLY A 315 7.85 -17.63 -3.21
CA GLY A 315 8.36 -16.28 -2.99
C GLY A 315 7.55 -15.22 -3.75
N GLY A 316 8.15 -14.05 -3.93
CA GLY A 316 7.52 -12.92 -4.63
C GLY A 316 6.42 -12.24 -3.82
N PHE A 317 5.61 -11.43 -4.51
CA PHE A 317 4.53 -10.67 -3.88
C PHE A 317 3.38 -11.59 -3.45
N GLY A 318 3.06 -11.60 -2.16
CA GLY A 318 1.94 -12.35 -1.60
C GLY A 318 2.12 -13.87 -1.56
N GLY A 319 3.32 -14.38 -1.89
CA GLY A 319 3.67 -15.80 -1.78
C GLY A 319 3.81 -16.29 -0.33
N ARG A 320 4.08 -17.57 -0.14
CA ARG A 320 4.18 -18.20 1.21
C ARG A 320 5.19 -17.51 2.11
N ALA A 321 6.37 -17.18 1.60
CA ALA A 321 7.41 -16.49 2.37
C ALA A 321 6.95 -15.11 2.83
N ASP A 322 6.33 -14.33 1.94
CA ASP A 322 5.80 -13.01 2.25
C ASP A 322 4.68 -13.08 3.30
N ARG A 323 3.76 -14.05 3.19
CA ARG A 323 2.68 -14.27 4.17
C ARG A 323 3.20 -14.64 5.57
N LEU A 324 4.26 -15.43 5.65
CA LEU A 324 4.90 -15.76 6.93
C LEU A 324 5.57 -14.53 7.55
N ALA A 325 6.26 -13.73 6.73
CA ALA A 325 6.89 -12.49 7.16
C ALA A 325 5.84 -11.45 7.62
N GLU A 326 4.74 -11.31 6.87
CA GLU A 326 3.60 -10.47 7.21
C GLU A 326 2.97 -10.86 8.55
N GLY A 327 2.73 -12.16 8.75
CA GLY A 327 2.19 -12.70 10.00
C GLY A 327 3.06 -12.32 11.21
N TRP A 328 4.38 -12.45 11.10
CA TRP A 328 5.28 -12.04 12.17
C TRP A 328 5.33 -10.51 12.32
N THR A 329 5.40 -9.77 11.24
CA THR A 329 5.56 -8.31 11.27
C THR A 329 4.38 -7.64 11.96
N PHE A 330 3.15 -7.99 11.59
CA PHE A 330 1.94 -7.34 12.09
C PHE A 330 1.33 -8.00 13.32
N PHE A 331 1.43 -9.33 13.43
CA PHE A 331 0.74 -10.10 14.47
C PHE A 331 1.67 -10.83 15.45
N ARG A 332 3.00 -10.79 15.21
CA ARG A 332 4.01 -11.55 15.96
C ARG A 332 3.74 -13.07 15.94
N ASP A 333 3.07 -13.52 14.90
CA ASP A 333 2.67 -14.92 14.70
C ASP A 333 2.84 -15.30 13.21
N PRO A 334 3.91 -16.01 12.84
CA PRO A 334 4.07 -16.46 11.46
C PRO A 334 2.98 -17.47 11.06
N GLY A 335 2.36 -18.15 12.04
CA GLY A 335 1.22 -19.04 11.84
C GLY A 335 -0.11 -18.33 11.57
N HIS A 336 -0.16 -17.00 11.60
CA HIS A 336 -1.37 -16.21 11.28
C HIS A 336 -1.93 -16.56 9.90
N VAL A 337 -1.08 -16.92 8.95
CA VAL A 337 -1.47 -17.41 7.62
C VAL A 337 -2.52 -18.54 7.69
N ASN A 338 -2.48 -19.40 8.70
CA ASN A 338 -3.43 -20.49 8.89
C ASN A 338 -4.78 -20.04 9.50
N LYS A 339 -4.88 -18.79 9.97
CA LYS A 339 -6.07 -18.23 10.64
C LYS A 339 -6.91 -17.36 9.70
N VAL A 340 -6.30 -16.79 8.65
CA VAL A 340 -6.90 -15.78 7.76
C VAL A 340 -8.24 -16.22 7.19
N LEU A 341 -8.34 -17.42 6.63
CA LEU A 341 -9.61 -17.90 6.05
C LEU A 341 -10.70 -18.05 7.11
N GLY A 342 -10.34 -18.56 8.30
CA GLY A 342 -11.29 -18.66 9.41
C GLY A 342 -11.73 -17.30 9.97
N GLU A 343 -10.95 -16.25 9.77
CA GLU A 343 -11.34 -14.88 10.12
C GLU A 343 -12.41 -14.34 9.17
N PHE A 344 -12.28 -14.57 7.88
CA PHE A 344 -13.32 -14.25 6.89
C PHE A 344 -14.60 -15.06 7.12
N ASP A 345 -14.49 -16.36 7.45
CA ASP A 345 -15.63 -17.23 7.67
C ASP A 345 -16.49 -16.80 8.89
N ARG A 346 -15.87 -16.14 9.88
CA ARG A 346 -16.59 -15.63 11.07
C ARG A 346 -17.37 -14.34 10.85
N VAL A 347 -17.09 -13.58 9.78
CA VAL A 347 -17.80 -12.32 9.51
C VAL A 347 -19.26 -12.61 9.18
N THR A 348 -20.18 -12.01 9.88
CA THR A 348 -21.64 -12.16 9.65
C THR A 348 -22.20 -10.99 8.82
N LEU A 349 -23.40 -11.18 8.27
CA LEU A 349 -24.16 -10.07 7.66
C LEU A 349 -24.38 -8.92 8.63
N ASN A 350 -24.56 -9.23 9.91
CA ASN A 350 -24.76 -8.22 10.94
C ASN A 350 -23.49 -7.37 11.13
N ASP A 351 -22.31 -8.00 11.10
CA ASP A 351 -21.03 -7.30 11.19
C ASP A 351 -20.84 -6.36 9.98
N LEU A 352 -21.11 -6.83 8.75
CA LEU A 352 -21.02 -6.01 7.55
C LEU A 352 -21.97 -4.82 7.58
N ASN A 353 -23.25 -5.07 7.89
CA ASN A 353 -24.28 -4.03 7.95
C ASN A 353 -23.98 -3.02 9.06
N ALA A 354 -23.49 -3.46 10.20
CA ALA A 354 -23.09 -2.58 11.29
C ALA A 354 -21.90 -1.71 10.91
N LEU A 355 -20.89 -2.31 10.32
CA LEU A 355 -19.68 -1.60 9.83
C LEU A 355 -20.05 -0.55 8.77
N ALA A 356 -20.88 -0.90 7.80
CA ALA A 356 -21.30 0.02 6.75
C ALA A 356 -22.07 1.22 7.33
N ARG A 357 -23.04 0.97 8.22
CA ARG A 357 -23.79 2.05 8.90
C ARG A 357 -22.90 2.95 9.76
N GLU A 358 -21.86 2.38 10.36
CA GLU A 358 -20.93 3.12 11.22
C GLU A 358 -19.93 3.95 10.40
N ARG A 359 -19.44 3.41 9.29
CA ARG A 359 -18.28 3.95 8.57
C ARG A 359 -18.60 4.65 7.25
N LEU A 360 -19.60 4.19 6.50
CA LEU A 360 -19.96 4.79 5.20
C LEU A 360 -20.92 5.96 5.38
N VAL A 361 -20.56 6.89 6.25
CA VAL A 361 -21.39 8.07 6.62
C VAL A 361 -20.73 9.39 6.20
N PRO A 362 -21.51 10.45 5.96
CA PRO A 362 -20.96 11.75 5.53
C PRO A 362 -19.91 12.30 6.50
N THR A 363 -20.08 12.13 7.81
CA THR A 363 -19.14 12.60 8.83
C THR A 363 -17.82 11.84 8.86
N ASN A 364 -17.67 10.81 8.06
CA ASN A 364 -16.47 9.98 7.98
C ASN A 364 -15.87 9.89 6.57
N ARG A 365 -16.25 10.77 5.65
CA ARG A 365 -15.76 10.66 4.27
C ARG A 365 -14.99 11.88 3.79
N ALA A 366 -14.01 11.60 2.95
CA ALA A 366 -13.35 12.57 2.09
C ALA A 366 -13.74 12.31 0.63
N VAL A 367 -14.25 13.31 -0.06
CA VAL A 367 -14.65 13.27 -1.46
C VAL A 367 -13.64 14.07 -2.27
N LEU A 368 -12.98 13.42 -3.20
CA LEU A 368 -12.01 14.05 -4.10
C LEU A 368 -12.54 13.96 -5.53
N VAL A 369 -12.76 15.09 -6.16
CA VAL A 369 -13.33 15.21 -7.51
C VAL A 369 -12.26 15.74 -8.44
N PHE A 370 -11.90 14.97 -9.45
CA PHE A 370 -11.04 15.40 -10.55
C PHE A 370 -11.90 15.85 -11.72
N ILE A 371 -11.61 17.06 -12.20
CA ILE A 371 -12.27 17.66 -13.34
C ILE A 371 -11.21 17.88 -14.43
N PRO A 372 -11.41 17.37 -15.67
CA PRO A 372 -10.54 17.68 -16.78
C PRO A 372 -10.43 19.19 -17.01
N ALA A 373 -9.24 19.73 -17.26
CA ALA A 373 -9.05 21.18 -17.44
C ALA A 373 -9.94 21.78 -18.56
N LYS A 374 -10.25 21.00 -19.59
CA LYS A 374 -11.17 21.40 -20.67
C LYS A 374 -12.63 21.56 -20.23
N GLN A 375 -12.99 21.06 -19.05
CA GLN A 375 -14.35 21.14 -18.48
C GLN A 375 -14.41 22.07 -17.26
N ALA A 376 -13.26 22.59 -16.80
CA ALA A 376 -13.24 23.53 -15.69
C ALA A 376 -14.01 24.80 -16.07
N PRO A 377 -14.85 25.35 -15.18
CA PRO A 377 -15.52 26.64 -15.45
C PRO A 377 -14.44 27.69 -15.70
N SER A 378 -14.59 28.46 -16.80
CA SER A 378 -13.69 29.55 -17.09
C SER A 378 -13.73 30.54 -15.92
N ARG A 379 -12.56 30.86 -15.35
CA ARG A 379 -12.45 31.98 -14.40
C ARG A 379 -12.89 33.23 -15.14
N THR A 380 -14.13 33.63 -14.99
CA THR A 380 -14.57 34.95 -15.38
C THR A 380 -13.76 35.95 -14.57
N SER A 381 -12.88 36.63 -15.25
CA SER A 381 -12.12 37.78 -14.72
C SER A 381 -13.09 38.88 -14.34
N SER A 382 -13.59 38.87 -13.11
CA SER A 382 -14.24 40.02 -12.52
C SER A 382 -13.18 40.95 -11.96
N THR A 383 -12.59 41.77 -12.83
CA THR A 383 -11.90 42.97 -12.40
C THR A 383 -12.14 44.03 -13.47
N ARG A 384 -13.34 44.61 -13.45
CA ARG A 384 -13.51 45.99 -13.82
C ARG A 384 -13.72 46.75 -12.52
N MET A 385 -12.71 47.41 -12.05
CA MET A 385 -12.88 48.56 -11.17
C MET A 385 -13.08 49.82 -12.05
N PRO A 386 -13.94 50.69 -11.62
CA PRO A 386 -14.09 52.01 -12.23
C PRO A 386 -12.91 52.93 -11.91
#